data_7fd4ed7fe68a7a4275cee5e19c08edd7
#
_entry.id   7fd4ed7fe68a7a4275cee5e19c08edd7
#
_cell.length_a   1.000
_cell.length_b   1.000
_cell.length_c   1.000
_cell.angle_alpha   90.00
_cell.angle_beta   90.00
_cell.angle_gamma   90.00
#
_symmetry.space_group_name_H-M   'P 1'
#
loop_
_entity.id
_entity.type
_entity.pdbx_description
1 polymer ?
#
loop_
_entity_poly.entity_id
_entity_poly.type
_entity_poly.pdbx_seq_one_letter_code
_entity_poly.pdbx_strand_id
1 'polypeptide(L)'
;MLTFGIDWDDVISPLNDCAIELANEEYHFEPPLTLEDIDSWENTGRASVIKKYYSDPRLYEMQQVSDQAKTFIRTLQTKGIVYIVTAVQPQFMSKRVEQIKTAFPDFPDENIIMGFQKSVVQVDITLDDGPHNILKSSARFPVLMRRPWNRELTGLLAVHNYEEFFQLLDQIKSAMIEDRVEPAPPCIVALVGPSGSGKNEITRKLCETGRFTVPRAYTTKSVSDRIHITITEEEFIRCRDTFIETTRYAGYAYGTKWKDITELMNGGQYVVMPMDLSGAIAMKRHYPTVIIFCKCKREQMIRSILEKEMDNHEKMLRLVSLENELKNAALCDYVIHTDREDAVERILKICR
;
A
#
# COMPACT_ATOMS: atom_id res chain seq x y z
N MET A 1 -9.56 -0.48 4.40
CA MET A 1 -10.24 0.46 3.48
C MET A 1 -9.22 0.80 2.42
N LEU A 2 -9.58 0.70 1.13
CA LEU A 2 -8.67 1.03 0.02
C LEU A 2 -8.41 2.53 -0.05
N THR A 3 -7.23 2.90 -0.53
CA THR A 3 -6.83 4.28 -0.82
C THR A 3 -6.59 4.44 -2.32
N PHE A 4 -7.10 5.53 -2.89
CA PHE A 4 -7.04 5.81 -4.32
C PHE A 4 -6.32 7.13 -4.56
N GLY A 5 -5.38 7.15 -5.50
CA GLY A 5 -4.75 8.36 -6.03
C GLY A 5 -5.23 8.60 -7.45
N ILE A 6 -6.02 9.62 -7.68
CA ILE A 6 -6.63 9.90 -8.98
C ILE A 6 -6.02 11.18 -9.55
N ASP A 7 -5.49 11.09 -10.77
CA ASP A 7 -5.02 12.27 -11.48
C ASP A 7 -6.20 13.17 -11.88
N TRP A 8 -5.89 14.42 -12.12
CA TRP A 8 -6.88 15.41 -12.52
C TRP A 8 -6.94 15.59 -14.03
N ASP A 9 -5.81 15.93 -14.64
CA ASP A 9 -5.72 16.27 -16.06
C ASP A 9 -5.93 15.03 -16.92
N ASP A 10 -6.79 15.12 -17.91
CA ASP A 10 -7.19 14.05 -18.85
C ASP A 10 -7.66 12.73 -18.19
N VAL A 11 -7.82 12.74 -16.88
CA VAL A 11 -8.49 11.66 -16.11
C VAL A 11 -9.84 12.16 -15.61
N ILE A 12 -9.91 13.28 -14.92
CA ILE A 12 -11.14 13.88 -14.36
C ILE A 12 -11.58 15.09 -15.19
N SER A 13 -10.64 15.87 -15.69
CA SER A 13 -10.88 17.13 -16.39
C SER A 13 -10.11 17.16 -17.72
N PRO A 14 -10.72 17.63 -18.83
CA PRO A 14 -10.16 17.53 -20.18
C PRO A 14 -9.11 18.62 -20.44
N LEU A 15 -7.86 18.41 -20.06
CA LEU A 15 -6.77 19.36 -20.29
C LEU A 15 -6.43 19.48 -21.78
N ASN A 16 -6.20 18.34 -22.42
CA ASN A 16 -5.75 18.31 -23.83
C ASN A 16 -6.86 18.70 -24.80
N ASP A 17 -8.12 18.38 -24.52
CA ASP A 17 -9.25 18.88 -25.35
C ASP A 17 -9.30 20.40 -25.35
N CYS A 18 -9.19 21.04 -24.16
CA CYS A 18 -9.18 22.49 -24.06
C CYS A 18 -7.95 23.13 -24.76
N ALA A 19 -6.78 22.50 -24.67
CA ALA A 19 -5.57 22.98 -25.35
C ALA A 19 -5.70 22.87 -26.88
N ILE A 20 -6.34 21.83 -27.39
CA ILE A 20 -6.65 21.64 -28.82
C ILE A 20 -7.65 22.69 -29.30
N GLU A 21 -8.69 22.97 -28.51
CA GLU A 21 -9.67 24.01 -28.84
C GLU A 21 -8.98 25.37 -29.02
N LEU A 22 -8.16 25.79 -28.06
CA LEU A 22 -7.35 27.02 -28.16
C LEU A 22 -6.42 27.03 -29.37
N ALA A 23 -5.79 25.87 -29.68
CA ALA A 23 -4.91 25.77 -30.84
C ALA A 23 -5.67 25.91 -32.17
N ASN A 24 -6.85 25.27 -32.27
CA ASN A 24 -7.69 25.37 -33.46
C ASN A 24 -8.24 26.80 -33.66
N GLU A 25 -8.61 27.48 -32.58
CA GLU A 25 -9.03 28.87 -32.64
C GLU A 25 -7.94 29.80 -33.09
N GLU A 26 -6.68 29.59 -32.66
CA GLU A 26 -5.58 30.46 -32.97
C GLU A 26 -4.94 30.19 -34.35
N TYR A 27 -4.79 28.89 -34.70
CA TYR A 27 -4.05 28.51 -35.93
C TYR A 27 -4.94 28.13 -37.12
N HIS A 28 -6.25 27.97 -36.90
CA HIS A 28 -7.23 27.59 -37.93
C HIS A 28 -6.79 26.38 -38.77
N PHE A 29 -6.40 25.30 -38.08
CA PHE A 29 -5.95 24.09 -38.76
C PHE A 29 -7.02 23.47 -39.67
N GLU A 30 -6.57 23.00 -40.88
CA GLU A 30 -7.39 22.26 -41.83
C GLU A 30 -6.78 20.88 -42.14
N PRO A 31 -7.41 19.76 -41.73
CA PRO A 31 -8.53 19.66 -40.84
C PRO A 31 -8.16 20.10 -39.41
N PRO A 32 -9.14 20.46 -38.57
CA PRO A 32 -8.88 20.83 -37.18
C PRO A 32 -8.11 19.76 -36.44
N LEU A 33 -7.31 20.14 -35.42
CA LEU A 33 -6.66 19.19 -34.51
C LEU A 33 -7.72 18.46 -33.68
N THR A 34 -7.44 17.20 -33.41
CA THR A 34 -8.22 16.31 -32.52
C THR A 34 -7.30 15.68 -31.50
N LEU A 35 -7.85 15.02 -30.47
CA LEU A 35 -7.03 14.25 -29.52
C LEU A 35 -6.17 13.16 -30.19
N GLU A 36 -6.63 12.59 -31.31
CA GLU A 36 -5.91 11.57 -32.06
C GLU A 36 -4.61 12.07 -32.70
N ASP A 37 -4.46 13.40 -32.88
CA ASP A 37 -3.22 14.02 -33.35
C ASP A 37 -2.12 14.06 -32.27
N ILE A 38 -2.45 13.75 -31.01
CA ILE A 38 -1.48 13.55 -29.91
C ILE A 38 -1.10 12.07 -29.91
N ASP A 39 -0.06 11.73 -30.64
CA ASP A 39 0.37 10.35 -30.89
C ASP A 39 1.30 9.75 -29.83
N SER A 40 1.90 10.59 -29.01
CA SER A 40 2.85 10.19 -27.96
C SER A 40 2.85 11.16 -26.78
N TRP A 41 3.37 10.73 -25.64
CA TRP A 41 3.53 11.59 -24.46
C TRP A 41 4.41 12.80 -24.77
N GLU A 42 5.44 12.64 -25.60
CA GLU A 42 6.33 13.73 -25.99
C GLU A 42 5.66 14.71 -26.95
N ASN A 43 4.58 14.28 -27.62
CA ASN A 43 3.78 15.08 -28.55
C ASN A 43 4.68 15.92 -29.47
N THR A 44 5.38 15.26 -30.37
CA THR A 44 6.33 15.88 -31.28
C THR A 44 5.73 16.19 -32.66
N GLY A 45 4.53 15.67 -32.94
CA GLY A 45 3.82 15.78 -34.19
C GLY A 45 3.08 17.11 -34.38
N ARG A 46 2.05 17.06 -35.21
CA ARG A 46 1.20 18.19 -35.59
C ARG A 46 0.57 18.91 -34.39
N ALA A 47 0.19 18.15 -33.37
CA ALA A 47 -0.40 18.67 -32.13
C ALA A 47 0.63 19.28 -31.17
N SER A 48 1.96 19.29 -31.49
CA SER A 48 2.99 19.79 -30.56
C SER A 48 2.80 21.26 -30.14
N VAL A 49 2.03 22.01 -30.90
CA VAL A 49 1.72 23.45 -30.63
C VAL A 49 0.89 23.61 -29.35
N ILE A 50 0.13 22.57 -28.91
CA ILE A 50 -0.72 22.68 -27.72
C ILE A 50 0.10 22.89 -26.44
N LYS A 51 1.37 22.51 -26.41
CA LYS A 51 2.26 22.64 -25.23
C LYS A 51 2.36 24.07 -24.71
N LYS A 52 2.26 25.07 -25.60
CA LYS A 52 2.30 26.47 -25.15
C LYS A 52 1.14 26.87 -24.28
N TYR A 53 -0.02 26.23 -24.47
CA TYR A 53 -1.24 26.54 -23.69
C TYR A 53 -1.20 26.00 -22.28
N TYR A 54 -0.31 25.03 -21.95
CA TYR A 54 -0.16 24.56 -20.57
C TYR A 54 0.33 25.65 -19.59
N SER A 55 0.79 26.77 -20.13
CA SER A 55 1.12 27.97 -19.35
C SER A 55 0.13 29.12 -19.57
N ASP A 56 -0.98 28.88 -20.27
CA ASP A 56 -2.01 29.89 -20.55
C ASP A 56 -3.15 29.80 -19.50
N PRO A 57 -3.47 30.89 -18.78
CA PRO A 57 -4.55 30.88 -17.80
C PRO A 57 -5.90 30.46 -18.38
N ARG A 58 -6.19 30.78 -19.65
CA ARG A 58 -7.46 30.44 -20.35
C ARG A 58 -7.71 28.94 -20.34
N LEU A 59 -6.65 28.13 -20.47
CA LEU A 59 -6.74 26.67 -20.43
C LEU A 59 -7.42 26.20 -19.15
N TYR A 60 -6.99 26.74 -18.01
CA TYR A 60 -7.52 26.36 -16.70
C TYR A 60 -8.92 26.92 -16.42
N GLU A 61 -9.35 27.96 -17.16
CA GLU A 61 -10.71 28.49 -17.08
C GLU A 61 -11.69 27.66 -17.91
N MET A 62 -11.24 27.06 -19.01
CA MET A 62 -12.05 26.24 -19.91
C MET A 62 -12.29 24.83 -19.35
N GLN A 63 -11.39 24.31 -18.52
CA GLN A 63 -11.52 22.97 -17.97
C GLN A 63 -12.77 22.81 -17.12
N GLN A 64 -13.68 21.95 -17.55
CA GLN A 64 -14.91 21.61 -16.83
C GLN A 64 -14.97 20.12 -16.53
N VAL A 65 -15.40 19.78 -15.33
CA VAL A 65 -15.55 18.38 -14.91
C VAL A 65 -16.94 17.86 -15.34
N SER A 66 -16.96 16.80 -16.12
CA SER A 66 -18.20 16.17 -16.60
C SER A 66 -18.99 15.55 -15.44
N ASP A 67 -20.29 15.36 -15.63
CA ASP A 67 -21.14 14.69 -14.65
C ASP A 67 -20.75 13.21 -14.46
N GLN A 68 -20.19 12.57 -15.49
CA GLN A 68 -19.64 11.23 -15.39
C GLN A 68 -18.43 11.20 -14.45
N ALA A 69 -17.50 12.15 -14.58
CA ALA A 69 -16.35 12.26 -13.69
C ALA A 69 -16.76 12.59 -12.24
N LYS A 70 -17.78 13.45 -12.07
CA LYS A 70 -18.34 13.73 -10.73
C LYS A 70 -18.94 12.47 -10.11
N THR A 71 -19.70 11.69 -10.89
CA THR A 71 -20.28 10.43 -10.43
C THR A 71 -19.19 9.42 -10.10
N PHE A 72 -18.13 9.32 -10.90
CA PHE A 72 -16.99 8.45 -10.67
C PHE A 72 -16.33 8.73 -9.32
N ILE A 73 -15.95 9.97 -9.03
CA ILE A 73 -15.31 10.35 -7.77
C ILE A 73 -16.22 10.08 -6.57
N ARG A 74 -17.50 10.46 -6.63
CA ARG A 74 -18.47 10.20 -5.56
C ARG A 74 -18.65 8.71 -5.29
N THR A 75 -18.76 7.91 -6.35
CA THR A 75 -18.86 6.45 -6.22
C THR A 75 -17.59 5.87 -5.61
N LEU A 76 -16.41 6.36 -6.01
CA LEU A 76 -15.13 5.90 -5.49
C LEU A 76 -14.96 6.23 -4.00
N GLN A 77 -15.44 7.39 -3.55
CA GLN A 77 -15.45 7.79 -2.14
C GLN A 77 -16.30 6.84 -1.26
N THR A 78 -17.32 6.18 -1.81
CA THR A 78 -18.08 5.14 -1.07
C THR A 78 -17.28 3.84 -0.90
N LYS A 79 -16.24 3.63 -1.70
CA LYS A 79 -15.42 2.41 -1.73
C LYS A 79 -14.10 2.53 -0.97
N GLY A 80 -13.65 3.77 -0.67
CA GLY A 80 -12.41 4.03 0.05
C GLY A 80 -12.06 5.51 0.17
N ILE A 81 -10.83 5.80 0.58
CA ILE A 81 -10.32 7.17 0.67
C ILE A 81 -9.77 7.58 -0.69
N VAL A 82 -10.26 8.67 -1.22
CA VAL A 82 -9.83 9.22 -2.52
C VAL A 82 -8.93 10.42 -2.30
N TYR A 83 -7.76 10.41 -2.92
CA TYR A 83 -6.86 11.54 -3.06
C TYR A 83 -6.88 12.02 -4.52
N ILE A 84 -6.98 13.32 -4.74
CA ILE A 84 -6.68 13.93 -6.04
C ILE A 84 -5.19 14.26 -6.03
N VAL A 85 -4.44 13.63 -6.97
CA VAL A 85 -2.99 13.75 -7.06
C VAL A 85 -2.64 14.37 -8.40
N THR A 86 -2.46 15.68 -8.45
CA THR A 86 -2.32 16.44 -9.68
C THR A 86 -0.98 17.19 -9.78
N ALA A 87 -0.46 17.29 -10.99
CA ALA A 87 0.71 18.10 -11.31
C ALA A 87 0.26 19.37 -12.04
N VAL A 88 0.51 20.52 -11.44
CA VAL A 88 0.17 21.82 -12.01
C VAL A 88 1.29 22.81 -11.73
N GLN A 89 1.53 23.75 -12.65
CA GLN A 89 2.55 24.79 -12.45
C GLN A 89 2.19 25.66 -11.21
N PRO A 90 3.18 26.12 -10.44
CA PRO A 90 2.95 26.82 -9.17
C PRO A 90 1.97 28.02 -9.26
N GLN A 91 2.03 28.76 -10.36
CA GLN A 91 1.15 29.92 -10.56
C GLN A 91 -0.33 29.54 -10.75
N PHE A 92 -0.64 28.28 -11.05
CA PHE A 92 -2.01 27.79 -11.26
C PHE A 92 -2.53 26.90 -10.11
N MET A 93 -1.76 26.71 -9.04
CA MET A 93 -2.18 25.85 -7.92
C MET A 93 -3.50 26.32 -7.29
N SER A 94 -3.65 27.64 -7.06
CA SER A 94 -4.90 28.19 -6.52
C SER A 94 -6.09 27.93 -7.43
N LYS A 95 -5.89 28.06 -8.75
CA LYS A 95 -6.93 27.81 -9.75
C LYS A 95 -7.31 26.34 -9.77
N ARG A 96 -6.36 25.44 -9.62
CA ARG A 96 -6.60 24.01 -9.51
C ARG A 96 -7.45 23.66 -8.28
N VAL A 97 -7.16 24.26 -7.13
CA VAL A 97 -8.00 24.09 -5.92
C VAL A 97 -9.43 24.59 -6.19
N GLU A 98 -9.58 25.76 -6.81
CA GLU A 98 -10.89 26.31 -7.18
C GLU A 98 -11.68 25.36 -8.09
N GLN A 99 -11.04 24.77 -9.14
CA GLN A 99 -11.64 23.78 -10.04
C GLN A 99 -12.13 22.56 -9.25
N ILE A 100 -11.27 22.00 -8.37
CA ILE A 100 -11.61 20.82 -7.56
C ILE A 100 -12.80 21.13 -6.64
N LYS A 101 -12.77 22.28 -5.94
CA LYS A 101 -13.84 22.68 -5.02
C LYS A 101 -15.13 23.05 -5.74
N THR A 102 -15.06 23.59 -6.94
CA THR A 102 -16.24 23.84 -7.78
C THR A 102 -16.91 22.52 -8.21
N ALA A 103 -16.11 21.53 -8.61
CA ALA A 103 -16.64 20.23 -9.02
C ALA A 103 -17.10 19.37 -7.83
N PHE A 104 -16.40 19.48 -6.69
CA PHE A 104 -16.60 18.68 -5.48
C PHE A 104 -16.51 19.59 -4.23
N PRO A 105 -17.55 20.34 -3.87
CA PRO A 105 -17.50 21.29 -2.76
C PRO A 105 -17.07 20.70 -1.42
N ASP A 106 -17.50 19.47 -1.14
CA ASP A 106 -17.23 18.75 0.12
C ASP A 106 -15.97 17.87 0.07
N PHE A 107 -15.14 17.96 -0.99
CA PHE A 107 -13.91 17.16 -1.07
C PHE A 107 -12.92 17.61 0.01
N PRO A 108 -12.36 16.69 0.84
CA PRO A 108 -11.45 17.05 1.94
C PRO A 108 -10.19 17.74 1.43
N ASP A 109 -9.80 18.85 2.05
CA ASP A 109 -8.61 19.62 1.67
C ASP A 109 -7.33 18.81 1.82
N GLU A 110 -7.25 18.01 2.88
CA GLU A 110 -6.13 17.10 3.17
C GLU A 110 -5.94 15.98 2.14
N ASN A 111 -6.94 15.75 1.29
CA ASN A 111 -6.88 14.76 0.23
C ASN A 111 -6.50 15.36 -1.13
N ILE A 112 -6.19 16.66 -1.20
CA ILE A 112 -5.70 17.33 -2.41
C ILE A 112 -4.18 17.41 -2.35
N ILE A 113 -3.50 16.68 -3.25
CA ILE A 113 -2.04 16.61 -3.30
C ILE A 113 -1.59 17.18 -4.63
N MET A 114 -0.75 18.22 -4.59
CA MET A 114 -0.22 18.88 -5.77
C MET A 114 1.29 18.78 -5.84
N GLY A 115 1.81 18.31 -6.97
CA GLY A 115 3.24 18.25 -7.22
C GLY A 115 3.61 17.35 -8.37
N PHE A 116 4.78 17.58 -8.95
CA PHE A 116 5.28 16.80 -10.10
C PHE A 116 5.81 15.42 -9.69
N GLN A 117 6.17 15.22 -8.43
CA GLN A 117 6.70 13.95 -7.89
C GLN A 117 5.56 13.09 -7.34
N LYS A 118 4.63 12.65 -8.21
CA LYS A 118 3.47 11.83 -7.80
C LYS A 118 3.87 10.49 -7.16
N SER A 119 5.07 9.99 -7.47
CA SER A 119 5.59 8.72 -6.92
C SER A 119 5.80 8.70 -5.40
N VAL A 120 5.83 9.87 -4.74
CA VAL A 120 5.92 9.95 -3.26
C VAL A 120 4.59 9.66 -2.57
N VAL A 121 3.48 9.67 -3.32
CA VAL A 121 2.14 9.40 -2.79
C VAL A 121 1.92 7.90 -2.70
N GLN A 122 1.74 7.40 -1.48
CA GLN A 122 1.50 5.98 -1.23
C GLN A 122 0.01 5.71 -1.10
N VAL A 123 -0.53 5.02 -2.09
CA VAL A 123 -1.94 4.59 -2.16
C VAL A 123 -2.02 3.13 -2.60
N ASP A 124 -3.19 2.48 -2.42
CA ASP A 124 -3.37 1.11 -2.90
C ASP A 124 -3.51 1.08 -4.43
N ILE A 125 -4.28 2.01 -4.99
CA ILE A 125 -4.57 2.07 -6.43
C ILE A 125 -4.34 3.51 -6.91
N THR A 126 -3.60 3.69 -8.00
CA THR A 126 -3.53 4.97 -8.70
C THR A 126 -4.16 4.87 -10.08
N LEU A 127 -4.79 5.95 -10.55
CA LEU A 127 -5.30 6.11 -11.91
C LEU A 127 -4.72 7.40 -12.49
N ASP A 128 -3.97 7.28 -13.57
CA ASP A 128 -3.24 8.38 -14.21
C ASP A 128 -3.11 8.08 -15.70
N ASP A 129 -3.12 9.09 -16.57
CA ASP A 129 -2.94 8.93 -18.02
C ASP A 129 -1.48 9.03 -18.45
N GLY A 130 -0.61 9.55 -17.56
CA GLY A 130 0.81 9.73 -17.78
C GLY A 130 1.61 8.44 -17.58
N PRO A 131 2.22 7.87 -18.64
CA PRO A 131 3.01 6.64 -18.54
C PRO A 131 4.11 6.69 -17.50
N HIS A 132 4.79 7.82 -17.42
CA HIS A 132 5.91 8.04 -16.50
C HIS A 132 5.44 8.05 -15.02
N ASN A 133 4.20 8.47 -14.74
CA ASN A 133 3.61 8.43 -13.42
C ASN A 133 3.28 6.99 -13.03
N ILE A 134 2.71 6.22 -13.95
CA ILE A 134 2.38 4.81 -13.72
C ILE A 134 3.63 3.96 -13.50
N LEU A 135 4.66 4.13 -14.34
CA LEU A 135 5.91 3.36 -14.24
C LEU A 135 6.72 3.67 -12.97
N LYS A 136 6.58 4.87 -12.41
CA LYS A 136 7.24 5.30 -11.17
C LYS A 136 6.34 5.21 -9.94
N SER A 137 5.09 4.82 -10.11
CA SER A 137 4.12 4.77 -9.01
C SER A 137 4.56 3.80 -7.92
N SER A 138 4.36 4.21 -6.67
CA SER A 138 4.49 3.35 -5.49
C SER A 138 3.19 2.66 -5.09
N ALA A 139 2.11 2.85 -5.84
CA ALA A 139 0.83 2.18 -5.62
C ALA A 139 0.96 0.67 -5.87
N ARG A 140 0.22 -0.13 -5.11
CA ARG A 140 0.17 -1.59 -5.33
C ARG A 140 -0.41 -1.94 -6.71
N PHE A 141 -1.40 -1.17 -7.16
CA PHE A 141 -2.07 -1.33 -8.45
C PHE A 141 -2.04 -0.01 -9.23
N PRO A 142 -0.95 0.28 -9.96
CA PRO A 142 -0.90 1.43 -10.84
C PRO A 142 -1.72 1.13 -12.11
N VAL A 143 -2.75 1.96 -12.36
CA VAL A 143 -3.70 1.79 -13.47
C VAL A 143 -3.55 2.96 -14.44
N LEU A 144 -3.33 2.66 -15.72
CA LEU A 144 -3.23 3.64 -16.79
C LEU A 144 -4.62 3.94 -17.36
N MET A 145 -5.01 5.22 -17.37
CA MET A 145 -6.15 5.66 -18.17
C MET A 145 -5.69 5.75 -19.64
N ARG A 146 -6.28 4.94 -20.51
CA ARG A 146 -5.98 4.94 -21.94
C ARG A 146 -6.37 6.24 -22.60
N ARG A 147 -5.41 6.81 -23.32
CA ARG A 147 -5.52 8.03 -24.13
C ARG A 147 -4.74 7.84 -25.43
N PRO A 148 -4.97 8.63 -26.48
CA PRO A 148 -4.23 8.48 -27.73
C PRO A 148 -2.70 8.49 -27.56
N TRP A 149 -2.15 9.30 -26.66
CA TRP A 149 -0.71 9.44 -26.43
C TRP A 149 -0.04 8.30 -25.64
N ASN A 150 -0.82 7.33 -25.17
CA ASN A 150 -0.28 6.18 -24.44
C ASN A 150 -0.76 4.82 -25.00
N ARG A 151 -1.42 4.81 -26.16
CA ARG A 151 -2.04 3.62 -26.75
C ARG A 151 -1.04 2.49 -27.07
N GLU A 152 0.20 2.82 -27.41
CA GLU A 152 1.23 1.87 -27.79
C GLU A 152 1.83 1.12 -26.58
N LEU A 153 1.57 1.57 -25.37
CA LEU A 153 2.11 0.94 -24.18
C LEU A 153 1.34 -0.34 -23.82
N THR A 154 2.09 -1.43 -23.67
CA THR A 154 1.57 -2.74 -23.28
C THR A 154 2.11 -3.17 -21.92
N GLY A 155 1.53 -4.23 -21.34
CA GLY A 155 2.03 -4.83 -20.09
C GLY A 155 1.71 -4.04 -18.81
N LEU A 156 0.76 -3.08 -18.88
CA LEU A 156 0.27 -2.32 -17.73
C LEU A 156 -1.21 -2.67 -17.45
N LEU A 157 -1.62 -2.53 -16.20
CA LEU A 157 -3.05 -2.45 -15.89
C LEU A 157 -3.57 -1.16 -16.55
N ALA A 158 -4.59 -1.27 -17.39
CA ALA A 158 -5.10 -0.14 -18.12
C ALA A 158 -6.61 -0.23 -18.32
N VAL A 159 -7.24 0.94 -18.38
CA VAL A 159 -8.68 1.09 -18.58
C VAL A 159 -8.95 2.25 -19.56
N HIS A 160 -10.04 2.17 -20.34
CA HIS A 160 -10.42 3.22 -21.29
C HIS A 160 -11.41 4.22 -20.71
N ASN A 161 -12.11 3.85 -19.64
CA ASN A 161 -13.17 4.64 -19.04
C ASN A 161 -13.39 4.26 -17.57
N TYR A 162 -14.28 4.98 -16.89
CA TYR A 162 -14.57 4.75 -15.47
C TYR A 162 -15.31 3.44 -15.19
N GLU A 163 -16.10 2.95 -16.14
CA GLU A 163 -16.79 1.67 -15.99
C GLU A 163 -15.79 0.52 -15.97
N GLU A 164 -14.86 0.49 -16.92
CA GLU A 164 -13.75 -0.48 -16.92
C GLU A 164 -12.90 -0.39 -15.65
N PHE A 165 -12.71 0.82 -15.10
CA PHE A 165 -12.00 0.98 -13.84
C PHE A 165 -12.74 0.29 -12.68
N PHE A 166 -14.06 0.42 -12.61
CA PHE A 166 -14.82 -0.27 -11.57
C PHE A 166 -14.83 -1.80 -11.78
N GLN A 167 -14.89 -2.27 -13.02
CA GLN A 167 -14.76 -3.69 -13.32
C GLN A 167 -13.38 -4.23 -12.89
N LEU A 168 -12.31 -3.50 -13.19
CA LEU A 168 -10.96 -3.84 -12.74
C LEU A 168 -10.85 -3.79 -11.20
N LEU A 169 -11.46 -2.81 -10.55
CA LEU A 169 -11.49 -2.72 -9.09
C LEU A 169 -12.17 -3.94 -8.46
N ASP A 170 -13.25 -4.42 -9.04
CA ASP A 170 -13.94 -5.62 -8.55
C ASP A 170 -13.11 -6.89 -8.79
N GLN A 171 -12.38 -6.99 -9.92
CA GLN A 171 -11.41 -8.05 -10.18
C GLN A 171 -10.26 -8.01 -9.16
N ILE A 172 -9.68 -6.84 -8.88
CA ILE A 172 -8.64 -6.66 -7.86
C ILE A 172 -9.16 -7.12 -6.48
N LYS A 173 -10.38 -6.74 -6.11
CA LYS A 173 -10.99 -7.16 -4.85
C LYS A 173 -11.20 -8.67 -4.79
N SER A 174 -11.68 -9.28 -5.88
CA SER A 174 -11.88 -10.72 -5.98
C SER A 174 -10.56 -11.47 -5.86
N ALA A 175 -9.54 -11.06 -6.61
CA ALA A 175 -8.20 -11.64 -6.53
C ALA A 175 -7.60 -11.51 -5.11
N MET A 176 -7.79 -10.37 -4.45
CA MET A 176 -7.37 -10.19 -3.05
C MET A 176 -8.12 -11.12 -2.07
N ILE A 177 -9.26 -11.67 -2.47
CA ILE A 177 -10.05 -12.64 -1.68
C ILE A 177 -9.63 -14.07 -2.02
N GLU A 178 -9.38 -14.37 -3.30
CA GLU A 178 -9.02 -15.70 -3.80
C GLU A 178 -7.61 -16.15 -3.38
N ASP A 179 -6.67 -15.21 -3.19
CA ASP A 179 -5.34 -15.48 -2.63
C ASP A 179 -5.36 -15.79 -1.12
N ARG A 180 -6.54 -15.87 -0.49
CA ARG A 180 -6.66 -16.24 0.90
C ARG A 180 -6.44 -17.74 1.05
N VAL A 181 -5.29 -18.10 1.59
CA VAL A 181 -5.05 -19.46 2.10
C VAL A 181 -6.00 -19.68 3.28
N GLU A 182 -6.99 -20.56 3.14
CA GLU A 182 -7.77 -21.04 4.29
C GLU A 182 -6.92 -22.04 5.08
N PRO A 183 -6.45 -21.68 6.27
CA PRO A 183 -5.62 -22.59 7.05
C PRO A 183 -6.47 -23.71 7.62
N ALA A 184 -6.10 -24.95 7.32
CA ALA A 184 -6.66 -26.09 8.04
C ALA A 184 -6.21 -26.04 9.51
N PRO A 185 -7.12 -26.13 10.50
CA PRO A 185 -6.74 -26.19 11.91
C PRO A 185 -6.08 -27.54 12.28
N PRO A 186 -5.13 -27.56 13.22
CA PRO A 186 -4.46 -26.41 13.82
C PRO A 186 -3.40 -25.83 12.88
N CYS A 187 -3.17 -24.52 12.94
CA CYS A 187 -2.12 -23.86 12.14
C CYS A 187 -1.30 -22.86 12.98
N ILE A 188 -0.17 -22.46 12.41
CA ILE A 188 0.66 -21.38 12.93
C ILE A 188 0.17 -20.05 12.36
N VAL A 189 -0.03 -19.06 13.21
CA VAL A 189 -0.30 -17.67 12.83
C VAL A 189 0.95 -16.85 13.06
N ALA A 190 1.72 -16.63 12.01
CA ALA A 190 2.92 -15.81 12.03
C ALA A 190 2.55 -14.33 11.89
N LEU A 191 2.76 -13.54 12.95
CA LEU A 191 2.53 -12.10 12.95
C LEU A 191 3.81 -11.38 12.54
N VAL A 192 3.83 -10.84 11.33
CA VAL A 192 4.96 -10.11 10.75
C VAL A 192 4.66 -8.61 10.75
N GLY A 193 5.67 -7.78 10.75
CA GLY A 193 5.54 -6.33 10.64
C GLY A 193 6.56 -5.58 11.49
N PRO A 194 6.70 -4.27 11.27
CA PRO A 194 7.73 -3.47 11.91
C PRO A 194 7.63 -3.41 13.44
N SER A 195 8.71 -2.98 14.06
CA SER A 195 8.67 -2.64 15.48
C SER A 195 7.61 -1.55 15.72
N GLY A 196 6.81 -1.70 16.77
CA GLY A 196 5.73 -0.76 17.07
C GLY A 196 4.42 -1.00 16.31
N SER A 197 4.34 -2.01 15.44
CA SER A 197 3.11 -2.33 14.69
C SER A 197 2.04 -3.09 15.49
N GLY A 198 2.17 -3.24 16.80
CA GLY A 198 1.15 -3.85 17.66
C GLY A 198 1.14 -5.38 17.73
N LYS A 199 2.13 -6.09 17.14
CA LYS A 199 2.18 -7.57 17.15
C LYS A 199 2.01 -8.19 18.54
N ASN A 200 2.76 -7.71 19.53
CA ASN A 200 2.73 -8.26 20.89
C ASN A 200 1.36 -8.08 21.57
N GLU A 201 0.71 -6.94 21.33
CA GLU A 201 -0.63 -6.67 21.86
C GLU A 201 -1.67 -7.61 21.22
N ILE A 202 -1.60 -7.78 19.90
CA ILE A 202 -2.46 -8.74 19.19
C ILE A 202 -2.20 -10.17 19.68
N THR A 203 -0.92 -10.56 19.84
CA THR A 203 -0.55 -11.89 20.39
C THR A 203 -1.19 -12.11 21.76
N ARG A 204 -1.07 -11.14 22.67
CA ARG A 204 -1.67 -11.21 24.01
C ARG A 204 -3.19 -11.40 23.95
N LYS A 205 -3.88 -10.57 23.16
CA LYS A 205 -5.34 -10.65 22.99
C LYS A 205 -5.80 -11.97 22.36
N LEU A 206 -5.05 -12.52 21.41
CA LEU A 206 -5.34 -13.83 20.83
C LEU A 206 -5.22 -14.95 21.86
N CYS A 207 -4.16 -14.93 22.68
CA CYS A 207 -3.98 -15.91 23.76
C CYS A 207 -5.10 -15.84 24.82
N GLU A 208 -5.61 -14.65 25.13
CA GLU A 208 -6.73 -14.44 26.05
C GLU A 208 -8.04 -15.10 25.57
N THR A 209 -8.17 -15.39 24.26
CA THR A 209 -9.31 -16.15 23.74
C THR A 209 -9.28 -17.64 24.10
N GLY A 210 -8.18 -18.15 24.64
CA GLY A 210 -7.96 -19.58 24.97
C GLY A 210 -7.76 -20.49 23.76
N ARG A 211 -7.85 -19.97 22.53
CA ARG A 211 -7.65 -20.74 21.28
C ARG A 211 -6.20 -20.76 20.81
N PHE A 212 -5.42 -19.77 21.21
CA PHE A 212 -4.05 -19.55 20.75
C PHE A 212 -3.06 -19.68 21.90
N THR A 213 -1.88 -20.18 21.54
CA THR A 213 -0.74 -20.27 22.44
C THR A 213 0.52 -19.75 21.78
N VAL A 214 1.50 -19.33 22.58
CA VAL A 214 2.80 -18.83 22.10
C VAL A 214 3.86 -19.89 22.46
N PRO A 215 4.70 -20.34 21.51
CA PRO A 215 5.82 -21.22 21.81
C PRO A 215 6.91 -20.46 22.55
N ARG A 216 7.79 -21.20 23.19
CA ARG A 216 8.98 -20.61 23.81
C ARG A 216 9.95 -20.12 22.73
N ALA A 217 10.44 -18.89 22.88
CA ALA A 217 11.49 -18.31 22.05
C ALA A 217 12.80 -18.24 22.82
N TYR A 218 13.87 -18.69 22.22
CA TYR A 218 15.22 -18.64 22.80
C TYR A 218 15.93 -17.38 22.31
N THR A 219 16.62 -16.66 23.22
CA THR A 219 17.31 -15.42 22.84
C THR A 219 18.59 -15.22 23.62
N THR A 220 19.56 -14.53 23.00
CA THR A 220 20.77 -14.08 23.69
C THR A 220 20.57 -12.72 24.38
N LYS A 221 19.41 -12.07 24.21
CA LYS A 221 19.04 -10.87 24.95
C LYS A 221 18.62 -11.25 26.37
N SER A 222 19.13 -10.53 27.37
CA SER A 222 18.64 -10.68 28.75
C SER A 222 17.22 -10.12 28.83
N VAL A 223 16.25 -10.99 29.09
CA VAL A 223 14.81 -10.64 29.21
C VAL A 223 14.23 -11.35 30.41
N SER A 224 13.21 -10.73 31.01
CA SER A 224 12.49 -11.27 32.17
C SER A 224 10.98 -11.40 31.85
N ASP A 225 10.64 -12.15 30.82
CA ASP A 225 9.26 -12.46 30.49
C ASP A 225 9.02 -13.98 30.52
N ARG A 226 7.75 -14.39 30.33
CA ARG A 226 7.38 -15.81 30.40
C ARG A 226 7.53 -16.56 29.08
N ILE A 227 7.83 -15.85 28.00
CA ILE A 227 7.85 -16.38 26.62
C ILE A 227 9.29 -16.67 26.21
N HIS A 228 10.24 -15.79 26.59
CA HIS A 228 11.62 -15.92 26.19
C HIS A 228 12.47 -16.70 27.21
N ILE A 229 13.33 -17.54 26.67
CA ILE A 229 14.37 -18.23 27.42
C ILE A 229 15.71 -17.61 27.06
N THR A 230 16.32 -16.90 28.02
CA THR A 230 17.66 -16.34 27.83
C THR A 230 18.69 -17.44 27.88
N ILE A 231 19.53 -17.52 26.84
CA ILE A 231 20.70 -18.42 26.74
C ILE A 231 21.92 -17.64 26.29
N THR A 232 23.11 -18.19 26.55
CA THR A 232 24.34 -17.55 26.07
C THR A 232 24.51 -17.70 24.56
N GLU A 233 25.39 -16.88 23.96
CA GLU A 233 25.72 -17.00 22.54
C GLU A 233 26.33 -18.40 22.23
N GLU A 234 27.14 -18.92 23.11
CA GLU A 234 27.75 -20.26 22.98
C GLU A 234 26.70 -21.37 23.00
N GLU A 235 25.73 -21.27 23.91
CA GLU A 235 24.57 -22.19 23.96
C GLU A 235 23.69 -22.07 22.74
N PHE A 236 23.44 -20.86 22.25
CA PHE A 236 22.65 -20.61 21.02
C PHE A 236 23.30 -21.30 19.82
N ILE A 237 24.61 -21.14 19.64
CA ILE A 237 25.40 -21.80 18.58
C ILE A 237 25.35 -23.31 18.72
N ARG A 238 25.54 -23.87 19.93
CA ARG A 238 25.50 -25.31 20.19
C ARG A 238 24.12 -25.93 19.88
N CYS A 239 23.03 -25.18 20.13
CA CYS A 239 21.66 -25.66 19.88
C CYS A 239 21.15 -25.36 18.48
N ARG A 240 21.98 -24.82 17.59
CA ARG A 240 21.55 -24.30 16.28
C ARG A 240 20.68 -25.28 15.47
N ASP A 241 21.05 -26.54 15.44
CA ASP A 241 20.34 -27.58 14.69
C ASP A 241 18.99 -27.98 15.31
N THR A 242 18.71 -27.51 16.53
CA THR A 242 17.41 -27.75 17.18
C THR A 242 16.39 -26.65 16.91
N PHE A 243 16.80 -25.54 16.26
CA PHE A 243 15.91 -24.46 15.88
C PHE A 243 15.31 -24.69 14.51
N ILE A 244 14.01 -24.43 14.38
CA ILE A 244 13.30 -24.40 13.09
C ILE A 244 13.61 -23.13 12.32
N GLU A 245 13.81 -22.02 13.04
CA GLU A 245 14.20 -20.73 12.51
C GLU A 245 15.14 -20.03 13.47
N THR A 246 16.00 -19.19 12.94
CA THR A 246 16.84 -18.29 13.73
C THR A 246 16.95 -16.95 13.04
N THR A 247 16.93 -15.87 13.82
CA THR A 247 17.15 -14.52 13.34
C THR A 247 18.10 -13.74 14.23
N ARG A 248 18.78 -12.73 13.68
CA ARG A 248 19.53 -11.73 14.45
C ARG A 248 18.85 -10.37 14.28
N TYR A 249 18.49 -9.80 15.42
CA TYR A 249 17.84 -8.50 15.44
C TYR A 249 18.40 -7.63 16.56
N ALA A 250 18.76 -6.38 16.24
CA ALA A 250 19.36 -5.43 17.18
C ALA A 250 20.55 -6.01 17.97
N GLY A 251 21.40 -6.83 17.33
CA GLY A 251 22.60 -7.43 17.92
C GLY A 251 22.37 -8.73 18.70
N TYR A 252 21.13 -9.15 18.90
CA TYR A 252 20.78 -10.39 19.62
C TYR A 252 20.30 -11.47 18.68
N ALA A 253 20.56 -12.74 19.06
CA ALA A 253 20.03 -13.90 18.37
C ALA A 253 18.67 -14.31 18.98
N TYR A 254 17.79 -14.78 18.11
CA TYR A 254 16.49 -15.35 18.47
C TYR A 254 16.27 -16.65 17.70
N GLY A 255 15.56 -17.61 18.29
CA GLY A 255 15.25 -18.86 17.62
C GLY A 255 14.13 -19.62 18.32
N THR A 256 13.40 -20.41 17.56
CA THR A 256 12.31 -21.27 18.05
C THR A 256 12.66 -22.73 17.78
N LYS A 257 12.55 -23.58 18.79
CA LYS A 257 12.91 -25.01 18.66
C LYS A 257 11.78 -25.83 18.03
N TRP A 258 12.16 -26.81 17.20
CA TRP A 258 11.26 -27.78 16.62
C TRP A 258 10.36 -28.44 17.64
N LYS A 259 10.92 -28.85 18.78
CA LYS A 259 10.21 -29.53 19.85
C LYS A 259 9.03 -28.72 20.38
N ASP A 260 9.25 -27.43 20.65
CA ASP A 260 8.24 -26.56 21.25
C ASP A 260 7.05 -26.36 20.29
N ILE A 261 7.30 -26.22 18.99
CA ILE A 261 6.23 -26.11 17.98
C ILE A 261 5.47 -27.43 17.84
N THR A 262 6.21 -28.54 17.70
CA THR A 262 5.60 -29.88 17.47
C THR A 262 4.68 -30.26 18.63
N GLU A 263 5.09 -30.03 19.87
CA GLU A 263 4.27 -30.32 21.07
C GLU A 263 2.97 -29.54 21.06
N LEU A 264 3.00 -28.24 20.72
CA LEU A 264 1.81 -27.40 20.68
C LEU A 264 0.87 -27.78 19.54
N MET A 265 1.42 -28.05 18.34
CA MET A 265 0.63 -28.48 17.17
C MET A 265 -0.06 -29.83 17.41
N ASN A 266 0.62 -30.78 18.04
CA ASN A 266 0.05 -32.08 18.41
C ASN A 266 -1.05 -31.94 19.48
N GLY A 267 -1.00 -30.88 20.29
CA GLY A 267 -2.04 -30.52 21.26
C GLY A 267 -3.31 -29.95 20.63
N GLY A 268 -3.35 -29.76 19.31
CA GLY A 268 -4.51 -29.22 18.58
C GLY A 268 -4.76 -27.73 18.78
N GLN A 269 -3.76 -26.99 19.28
CA GLN A 269 -3.86 -25.57 19.53
C GLN A 269 -3.35 -24.77 18.34
N TYR A 270 -3.96 -23.62 18.10
CA TYR A 270 -3.38 -22.62 17.20
C TYR A 270 -2.14 -22.00 17.85
N VAL A 271 -1.05 -21.88 17.09
CA VAL A 271 0.18 -21.29 17.56
C VAL A 271 0.31 -19.89 16.98
N VAL A 272 0.41 -18.86 17.82
CA VAL A 272 0.62 -17.48 17.38
C VAL A 272 2.05 -17.03 17.70
N MET A 273 2.74 -16.45 16.72
CA MET A 273 4.16 -16.08 16.85
C MET A 273 4.43 -14.71 16.21
N PRO A 274 4.82 -13.70 17.00
CA PRO A 274 5.42 -12.50 16.43
C PRO A 274 6.85 -12.81 15.97
N MET A 275 7.13 -12.60 14.67
CA MET A 275 8.44 -12.91 14.07
C MET A 275 8.74 -12.02 12.87
N ASP A 276 9.93 -12.15 12.30
CA ASP A 276 10.26 -11.57 11.01
C ASP A 276 9.71 -12.40 9.84
N LEU A 277 9.77 -11.84 8.63
CA LEU A 277 9.25 -12.51 7.44
C LEU A 277 10.04 -13.79 7.11
N SER A 278 11.36 -13.80 7.34
CA SER A 278 12.20 -14.96 7.03
C SER A 278 11.84 -16.15 7.91
N GLY A 279 11.62 -15.90 9.19
CA GLY A 279 11.11 -16.88 10.14
C GLY A 279 9.73 -17.41 9.76
N ALA A 280 8.81 -16.52 9.36
CA ALA A 280 7.48 -16.91 8.91
C ALA A 280 7.51 -17.81 7.66
N ILE A 281 8.37 -17.50 6.70
CA ILE A 281 8.59 -18.34 5.50
C ILE A 281 9.20 -19.70 5.90
N ALA A 282 10.13 -19.74 6.82
CA ALA A 282 10.70 -20.98 7.32
C ALA A 282 9.61 -21.86 7.98
N MET A 283 8.74 -21.28 8.82
CA MET A 283 7.60 -21.97 9.40
C MET A 283 6.66 -22.55 8.34
N LYS A 284 6.33 -21.76 7.31
CA LYS A 284 5.41 -22.16 6.22
C LYS A 284 5.92 -23.35 5.40
N ARG A 285 7.23 -23.62 5.40
CA ARG A 285 7.83 -24.79 4.73
C ARG A 285 7.57 -26.11 5.46
N HIS A 286 7.30 -26.04 6.77
CA HIS A 286 7.26 -27.22 7.64
C HIS A 286 5.90 -27.46 8.28
N TYR A 287 5.10 -26.39 8.46
CA TYR A 287 3.81 -26.44 9.10
C TYR A 287 2.76 -25.64 8.32
N PRO A 288 1.47 -26.01 8.42
CA PRO A 288 0.39 -25.14 7.97
C PRO A 288 0.53 -23.78 8.68
N THR A 289 0.86 -22.73 7.91
CA THR A 289 1.19 -21.41 8.46
C THR A 289 0.48 -20.33 7.66
N VAL A 290 -0.16 -19.42 8.38
CA VAL A 290 -0.74 -18.19 7.85
C VAL A 290 0.15 -17.02 8.26
N ILE A 291 0.61 -16.24 7.30
CA ILE A 291 1.44 -15.08 7.53
C ILE A 291 0.57 -13.83 7.50
N ILE A 292 0.43 -13.16 8.66
CA ILE A 292 -0.37 -11.95 8.81
C ILE A 292 0.54 -10.76 9.03
N PHE A 293 0.47 -9.77 8.14
CA PHE A 293 1.16 -8.52 8.31
C PHE A 293 0.39 -7.58 9.24
N CYS A 294 1.02 -7.22 10.34
CA CYS A 294 0.50 -6.26 11.32
C CYS A 294 0.93 -4.83 10.93
N LYS A 295 -0.05 -3.97 10.67
CA LYS A 295 0.15 -2.57 10.27
C LYS A 295 -0.66 -1.64 11.19
N CYS A 296 -0.10 -0.49 11.53
CA CYS A 296 -0.81 0.65 12.11
C CYS A 296 -0.32 1.95 11.46
N LYS A 297 -0.82 3.09 11.90
CA LYS A 297 -0.38 4.40 11.40
C LYS A 297 1.14 4.57 11.62
N ARG A 298 1.83 5.13 10.62
CA ARG A 298 3.29 5.31 10.64
C ARG A 298 3.76 6.11 11.86
N GLU A 299 3.07 7.18 12.18
CA GLU A 299 3.36 8.02 13.36
C GLU A 299 3.26 7.23 14.66
N GLN A 300 2.32 6.30 14.73
CA GLN A 300 2.09 5.45 15.89
C GLN A 300 3.24 4.43 16.06
N MET A 301 3.74 3.84 14.96
CA MET A 301 4.91 2.97 14.98
C MET A 301 6.16 3.72 15.42
N ILE A 302 6.42 4.90 14.86
CA ILE A 302 7.56 5.75 15.23
C ILE A 302 7.49 6.13 16.71
N ARG A 303 6.33 6.61 17.18
CA ARG A 303 6.11 6.95 18.59
C ARG A 303 6.39 5.75 19.49
N SER A 304 5.83 4.58 19.17
CA SER A 304 6.04 3.36 19.92
C SER A 304 7.51 2.91 19.98
N ILE A 305 8.31 3.18 18.94
CA ILE A 305 9.74 2.92 18.96
C ILE A 305 10.48 3.90 19.89
N LEU A 306 10.13 5.19 19.80
CA LEU A 306 10.81 6.25 20.56
C LEU A 306 10.50 6.21 22.07
N GLU A 307 9.28 5.79 22.45
CA GLU A 307 8.85 5.70 23.85
C GLU A 307 9.39 4.47 24.58
N LYS A 308 9.96 3.48 23.88
CA LYS A 308 10.52 2.30 24.54
C LYS A 308 11.81 2.64 25.28
N GLU A 309 11.96 2.03 26.45
CA GLU A 309 13.23 2.04 27.20
C GLU A 309 14.30 1.20 26.47
N MET A 310 15.09 1.83 25.65
CA MET A 310 16.24 1.28 24.92
C MET A 310 17.19 2.41 24.56
N ASP A 311 18.43 2.09 24.25
CA ASP A 311 19.42 3.09 23.85
C ASP A 311 19.10 3.71 22.46
N ASN A 312 19.75 4.82 22.16
CA ASN A 312 19.53 5.54 20.91
C ASN A 312 19.97 4.75 19.67
N HIS A 313 20.96 3.88 19.81
CA HIS A 313 21.45 3.05 18.71
C HIS A 313 20.39 2.01 18.32
N GLU A 314 19.80 1.33 19.28
CA GLU A 314 18.72 0.36 19.04
C GLU A 314 17.48 1.06 18.45
N LYS A 315 17.10 2.25 18.95
CA LYS A 315 16.01 3.07 18.38
C LYS A 315 16.28 3.41 16.91
N MET A 316 17.50 3.86 16.62
CA MET A 316 17.90 4.21 15.24
C MET A 316 17.81 3.01 14.31
N LEU A 317 18.32 1.84 14.70
CA LEU A 317 18.26 0.62 13.88
C LEU A 317 16.82 0.23 13.55
N ARG A 318 15.90 0.36 14.51
CA ARG A 318 14.47 0.08 14.32
C ARG A 318 13.79 1.07 13.40
N LEU A 319 14.17 2.36 13.44
CA LEU A 319 13.65 3.37 12.54
C LEU A 319 14.18 3.19 11.11
N VAL A 320 15.45 2.80 10.96
CA VAL A 320 16.05 2.52 9.65
C VAL A 320 15.40 1.30 8.98
N SER A 321 15.08 0.25 9.76
CA SER A 321 14.44 -0.96 9.20
C SER A 321 12.96 -0.77 8.84
N LEU A 322 12.28 0.23 9.43
CA LEU A 322 10.83 0.43 9.34
C LEU A 322 10.30 0.41 7.90
N GLU A 323 10.90 1.22 7.02
CA GLU A 323 10.43 1.36 5.63
C GLU A 323 10.62 0.07 4.82
N ASN A 324 11.68 -0.67 5.07
CA ASN A 324 11.90 -1.95 4.41
C ASN A 324 10.96 -3.03 4.94
N GLU A 325 10.71 -3.05 6.24
CA GLU A 325 9.76 -3.99 6.84
C GLU A 325 8.32 -3.74 6.36
N LEU A 326 7.93 -2.48 6.10
CA LEU A 326 6.60 -2.16 5.54
C LEU A 326 6.36 -2.77 4.15
N LYS A 327 7.41 -2.94 3.35
CA LYS A 327 7.33 -3.59 2.02
C LYS A 327 6.97 -5.08 2.13
N ASN A 328 7.25 -5.71 3.25
CA ASN A 328 6.94 -7.13 3.48
C ASN A 328 5.44 -7.43 3.49
N ALA A 329 4.58 -6.42 3.62
CA ALA A 329 3.13 -6.58 3.55
C ALA A 329 2.66 -7.27 2.26
N ALA A 330 3.36 -7.02 1.14
CA ALA A 330 3.03 -7.62 -0.16
C ALA A 330 3.36 -9.13 -0.23
N LEU A 331 4.14 -9.65 0.72
CA LEU A 331 4.58 -11.05 0.77
C LEU A 331 3.83 -11.88 1.82
N CYS A 332 2.86 -11.27 2.49
CA CYS A 332 2.07 -11.91 3.55
C CYS A 332 0.69 -12.31 3.02
N ASP A 333 0.11 -13.37 3.59
CA ASP A 333 -1.21 -13.87 3.19
C ASP A 333 -2.34 -12.87 3.52
N TYR A 334 -2.18 -12.12 4.62
CA TYR A 334 -3.16 -11.11 5.06
C TYR A 334 -2.50 -9.87 5.63
N VAL A 335 -3.20 -8.73 5.54
CA VAL A 335 -2.82 -7.47 6.22
C VAL A 335 -3.91 -7.10 7.23
N ILE A 336 -3.51 -6.93 8.49
CA ILE A 336 -4.40 -6.53 9.58
C ILE A 336 -3.94 -5.18 10.15
N HIS A 337 -4.88 -4.25 10.26
CA HIS A 337 -4.67 -2.97 10.92
C HIS A 337 -4.88 -3.14 12.43
N THR A 338 -3.77 -3.12 13.18
CA THR A 338 -3.75 -3.41 14.63
C THR A 338 -4.28 -2.28 15.50
N ASP A 339 -4.39 -1.08 14.94
CA ASP A 339 -5.01 0.10 15.56
C ASP A 339 -6.55 0.10 15.45
N ARG A 340 -7.15 -0.93 14.85
CA ARG A 340 -8.59 -1.11 14.77
C ARG A 340 -9.10 -2.03 15.88
N GLU A 341 -10.29 -1.74 16.38
CA GLU A 341 -10.94 -2.56 17.41
C GLU A 341 -11.26 -3.97 16.94
N ASP A 342 -11.57 -4.14 15.66
CA ASP A 342 -11.93 -5.41 15.03
C ASP A 342 -10.72 -6.31 14.65
N ALA A 343 -9.48 -5.88 14.95
CA ALA A 343 -8.27 -6.58 14.51
C ALA A 343 -8.23 -8.06 14.95
N VAL A 344 -8.52 -8.32 16.22
CA VAL A 344 -8.53 -9.69 16.77
C VAL A 344 -9.65 -10.52 16.14
N GLU A 345 -10.85 -9.96 16.01
CA GLU A 345 -12.01 -10.66 15.41
C GLU A 345 -11.72 -11.08 13.96
N ARG A 346 -11.03 -10.22 13.19
CA ARG A 346 -10.61 -10.54 11.83
C ARG A 346 -9.65 -11.72 11.78
N ILE A 347 -8.68 -11.79 12.71
CA ILE A 347 -7.76 -12.94 12.79
C ILE A 347 -8.53 -14.21 13.18
N LEU A 348 -9.46 -14.11 14.12
CA LEU A 348 -10.30 -15.23 14.49
C LEU A 348 -11.16 -15.75 13.34
N LYS A 349 -11.59 -14.89 12.42
CA LYS A 349 -12.30 -15.28 11.17
C LYS A 349 -11.39 -15.97 10.15
N ILE A 350 -10.12 -15.59 10.09
CA ILE A 350 -9.11 -16.25 9.24
C ILE A 350 -8.81 -17.66 9.74
N CYS A 351 -8.86 -17.89 11.03
CA CYS A 351 -8.53 -19.16 11.70
C CYS A 351 -9.77 -20.02 12.04
N ARG A 352 -10.81 -19.95 11.25
CA ARG A 352 -12.05 -20.75 11.45
C ARG A 352 -12.00 -22.12 10.82
#